data_849a3cc270dd28ca4366a50204ab5f86
#
_entry.id   849a3cc270dd28ca4366a50204ab5f86
#
_cell.length_a   1.000
_cell.length_b   1.000
_cell.length_c   1.000
_cell.angle_alpha   90.00
_cell.angle_beta   90.00
_cell.angle_gamma   90.00
#
_symmetry.space_group_name_H-M   'P 1'
#
loop_
_entity.id
_entity.type
_entity.pdbx_description
1 polymer ?
#
loop_
_entity_poly.entity_id
_entity_poly.type
_entity_poly.pdbx_seq_one_letter_code
_entity_poly.pdbx_strand_id
1 'polypeptide(L)'
;MNLCNCDACKALLQKGPTHKTGFFSSGEMSDYWFSFVNAVAREVRQTHPDKYIATLAYWAYAVPPSFNVEPNVSIAPCLHTCYYPVHAEMRENDLKFYRAWREKATAPMFLWVYYHHPMEPALIDKWKCFPHVLVHQTAEAMRMFIRDGVRGIFECGEQDQLEQYVMVKVWDDPKANVDGLIDEFFRLYFGAAGEPMKRFYLRLEEIACDQANYPAPYHRRDGIDWKKVAWERLGTLERMEELGALIAQAEKLAVADPEKQRVALWRKALWEWMCQGREQYRAAQGQKGQ
;
A
#
# COMPACT_ATOMS: atom_id res chain seq x y z
N MET A 1 -0.46 -15.67 10.91
CA MET A 1 -1.01 -17.04 10.66
C MET A 1 -0.02 -18.02 11.26
N ASN A 2 -0.47 -18.90 12.16
CA ASN A 2 0.41 -19.91 12.74
C ASN A 2 0.32 -21.18 11.88
N LEU A 3 1.44 -21.62 11.33
CA LEU A 3 1.52 -22.89 10.61
C LEU A 3 1.36 -24.05 11.58
N CYS A 4 0.74 -25.12 11.11
CA CYS A 4 0.73 -26.37 11.86
C CYS A 4 2.16 -26.91 11.99
N ASN A 5 2.60 -27.17 13.21
CA ASN A 5 3.96 -27.64 13.51
C ASN A 5 4.04 -29.15 13.69
N CYS A 6 3.02 -29.92 13.32
CA CYS A 6 3.09 -31.39 13.38
C CYS A 6 4.08 -31.95 12.33
N ASP A 7 4.58 -33.15 12.57
CA ASP A 7 5.62 -33.74 11.71
C ASP A 7 5.15 -33.97 10.28
N ALA A 8 3.87 -34.30 10.07
CA ALA A 8 3.29 -34.43 8.74
C ALA A 8 3.32 -33.11 7.95
N CYS A 9 2.92 -32.00 8.58
CA CYS A 9 2.98 -30.67 7.95
C CYS A 9 4.42 -30.23 7.71
N LYS A 10 5.34 -30.45 8.66
CA LYS A 10 6.77 -30.16 8.47
C LYS A 10 7.37 -30.96 7.29
N ALA A 11 7.01 -32.24 7.16
CA ALA A 11 7.47 -33.07 6.05
C ALA A 11 6.96 -32.59 4.69
N LEU A 12 5.73 -32.04 4.63
CA LEU A 12 5.16 -31.45 3.41
C LEU A 12 5.86 -30.13 3.06
N LEU A 13 6.16 -29.28 4.05
CA LEU A 13 6.86 -28.00 3.85
C LEU A 13 8.29 -28.19 3.35
N GLN A 14 8.95 -29.29 3.71
CA GLN A 14 10.32 -29.61 3.26
C GLN A 14 10.39 -30.05 1.80
N LYS A 15 9.26 -30.43 1.19
CA LYS A 15 9.20 -30.92 -0.21
C LYS A 15 8.86 -29.83 -1.22
N GLY A 16 8.41 -28.67 -0.78
CA GLY A 16 8.04 -27.56 -1.65
C GLY A 16 9.25 -26.73 -2.10
N PRO A 17 9.07 -25.89 -3.14
CA PRO A 17 10.12 -24.97 -3.58
C PRO A 17 10.47 -24.01 -2.43
N THR A 18 11.67 -24.12 -1.91
CA THR A 18 12.20 -23.28 -0.84
C THR A 18 12.64 -21.92 -1.41
N HIS A 19 11.69 -21.13 -1.88
CA HIS A 19 11.97 -19.76 -2.27
C HIS A 19 11.95 -18.84 -1.03
N LYS A 20 12.97 -19.00 -0.19
CA LYS A 20 13.27 -18.03 0.87
C LYS A 20 13.78 -16.76 0.21
N THR A 21 13.05 -15.68 0.37
CA THR A 21 13.43 -14.40 -0.24
C THR A 21 14.04 -13.42 0.77
N GLY A 22 13.97 -13.73 2.07
CA GLY A 22 14.28 -12.77 3.14
C GLY A 22 13.17 -11.75 3.39
N PHE A 23 12.14 -11.73 2.54
CA PHE A 23 10.98 -10.87 2.64
C PHE A 23 9.76 -11.61 3.21
N PHE A 24 8.73 -10.86 3.53
CA PHE A 24 7.46 -11.40 4.00
C PHE A 24 6.83 -12.35 2.99
N SER A 25 6.85 -12.02 1.70
CA SER A 25 6.32 -12.84 0.62
C SER A 25 7.36 -13.84 0.12
N SER A 26 7.04 -15.13 0.20
CA SER A 26 7.90 -16.24 -0.20
C SER A 26 7.08 -17.38 -0.85
N GLY A 27 7.72 -18.49 -1.18
CA GLY A 27 7.10 -19.68 -1.78
C GLY A 27 7.22 -20.95 -0.95
N GLU A 28 7.61 -20.84 0.31
CA GLU A 28 7.91 -22.01 1.16
C GLU A 28 6.73 -22.99 1.31
N MET A 29 5.51 -22.48 1.19
CA MET A 29 4.27 -23.27 1.31
C MET A 29 3.47 -23.36 0.02
N SER A 30 3.98 -22.89 -1.10
CA SER A 30 3.20 -22.79 -2.33
C SER A 30 2.69 -24.16 -2.80
N ASP A 31 3.52 -25.18 -2.85
CA ASP A 31 3.10 -26.52 -3.27
C ASP A 31 2.06 -27.13 -2.33
N TYR A 32 2.21 -26.93 -1.03
CA TYR A 32 1.23 -27.40 -0.05
C TYR A 32 -0.13 -26.71 -0.23
N TRP A 33 -0.13 -25.38 -0.27
CA TRP A 33 -1.36 -24.58 -0.38
C TRP A 33 -2.10 -24.83 -1.68
N PHE A 34 -1.40 -24.76 -2.81
CA PHE A 34 -2.02 -24.90 -4.13
C PHE A 34 -2.37 -26.34 -4.48
N SER A 35 -1.78 -27.36 -3.84
CA SER A 35 -2.28 -28.73 -3.97
C SER A 35 -3.69 -28.88 -3.41
N PHE A 36 -3.97 -28.28 -2.27
CA PHE A 36 -5.32 -28.22 -1.68
C PHE A 36 -6.28 -27.40 -2.55
N VAL A 37 -5.87 -26.20 -2.98
CA VAL A 37 -6.68 -25.34 -3.86
C VAL A 37 -7.06 -26.07 -5.15
N ASN A 38 -6.10 -26.77 -5.79
CA ASN A 38 -6.36 -27.58 -6.99
C ASN A 38 -7.33 -28.73 -6.74
N ALA A 39 -7.26 -29.40 -5.60
CA ALA A 39 -8.21 -30.46 -5.26
C ALA A 39 -9.65 -29.90 -5.17
N VAL A 40 -9.84 -28.77 -4.46
CA VAL A 40 -11.14 -28.10 -4.38
C VAL A 40 -11.62 -27.65 -5.77
N ALA A 41 -10.72 -27.05 -6.57
CA ALA A 41 -11.06 -26.54 -7.89
C ALA A 41 -11.52 -27.63 -8.86
N ARG A 42 -10.91 -28.81 -8.81
CA ARG A 42 -11.33 -29.98 -9.60
C ARG A 42 -12.74 -30.44 -9.24
N GLU A 43 -13.05 -30.54 -7.95
CA GLU A 43 -14.38 -30.97 -7.49
C GLU A 43 -15.45 -29.94 -7.88
N VAL A 44 -15.20 -28.67 -7.66
CA VAL A 44 -16.14 -27.59 -8.04
C VAL A 44 -16.39 -27.59 -9.55
N ARG A 45 -15.37 -27.79 -10.38
CA ARG A 45 -15.51 -27.79 -11.84
C ARG A 45 -16.41 -28.94 -12.36
N GLN A 46 -16.53 -30.04 -11.67
CA GLN A 46 -17.41 -31.14 -12.08
C GLN A 46 -18.89 -30.74 -12.06
N THR A 47 -19.29 -29.93 -11.09
CA THR A 47 -20.69 -29.53 -10.90
C THR A 47 -20.95 -28.08 -11.33
N HIS A 48 -19.92 -27.24 -11.36
CA HIS A 48 -19.98 -25.80 -11.66
C HIS A 48 -18.85 -25.38 -12.62
N PRO A 49 -18.87 -25.83 -13.90
CA PRO A 49 -17.75 -25.64 -14.83
C PRO A 49 -17.51 -24.17 -15.22
N ASP A 50 -18.48 -23.29 -14.99
CA ASP A 50 -18.43 -21.84 -15.27
C ASP A 50 -17.95 -21.02 -14.07
N LYS A 51 -17.65 -21.63 -12.92
CA LYS A 51 -17.25 -20.93 -11.70
C LYS A 51 -15.75 -21.02 -11.45
N TYR A 52 -15.23 -19.97 -10.80
CA TYR A 52 -13.84 -19.87 -10.38
C TYR A 52 -13.70 -20.09 -8.88
N ILE A 53 -12.58 -20.66 -8.48
CA ILE A 53 -12.09 -20.66 -7.10
C ILE A 53 -11.09 -19.51 -6.97
N ALA A 54 -11.46 -18.48 -6.23
CA ALA A 54 -10.58 -17.35 -5.96
C ALA A 54 -9.71 -17.64 -4.73
N THR A 55 -8.41 -17.40 -4.84
CA THR A 55 -7.47 -17.52 -3.72
C THR A 55 -6.41 -16.44 -3.77
N LEU A 56 -5.92 -16.05 -2.60
CA LEU A 56 -4.75 -15.17 -2.50
C LEU A 56 -3.48 -15.94 -2.84
N ALA A 57 -2.49 -15.24 -3.37
CA ALA A 57 -1.09 -15.62 -3.34
C ALA A 57 -0.38 -14.71 -2.33
N TYR A 58 -0.18 -15.21 -1.11
CA TYR A 58 0.12 -14.39 0.06
C TYR A 58 1.16 -15.03 0.96
N TRP A 59 2.01 -14.22 1.58
CA TRP A 59 2.99 -14.65 2.57
C TRP A 59 3.85 -15.83 2.09
N ALA A 60 3.82 -16.98 2.78
CA ALA A 60 4.63 -18.15 2.48
C ALA A 60 4.16 -18.94 1.22
N TYR A 61 3.05 -18.55 0.60
CA TYR A 61 2.54 -19.11 -0.66
C TYR A 61 2.28 -18.02 -1.71
N ALA A 62 3.06 -16.92 -1.67
CA ALA A 62 2.97 -15.83 -2.64
C ALA A 62 3.53 -16.23 -4.02
N VAL A 63 4.57 -17.06 -4.05
CA VAL A 63 5.20 -17.55 -5.29
C VAL A 63 4.37 -18.68 -5.90
N PRO A 64 4.25 -18.80 -7.24
CA PRO A 64 3.58 -19.94 -7.87
C PRO A 64 4.14 -21.30 -7.44
N PRO A 65 3.31 -22.36 -7.31
CA PRO A 65 3.78 -23.70 -7.01
C PRO A 65 4.61 -24.31 -8.16
N SER A 66 5.29 -25.42 -7.90
CA SER A 66 6.09 -26.14 -8.91
C SER A 66 5.26 -26.79 -10.02
N PHE A 67 3.98 -27.02 -9.79
CA PHE A 67 3.01 -27.60 -10.72
C PHE A 67 2.01 -26.57 -11.24
N ASN A 68 1.21 -26.92 -12.24
CA ASN A 68 0.18 -26.03 -12.77
C ASN A 68 -1.04 -25.96 -11.85
N VAL A 69 -1.58 -24.76 -11.69
CA VAL A 69 -2.89 -24.58 -11.06
C VAL A 69 -4.02 -24.98 -12.01
N GLU A 70 -5.15 -25.39 -11.46
CA GLU A 70 -6.32 -25.72 -12.26
C GLU A 70 -6.85 -24.50 -13.02
N PRO A 71 -7.40 -24.69 -14.24
CA PRO A 71 -7.79 -23.56 -15.10
C PRO A 71 -8.92 -22.69 -14.54
N ASN A 72 -9.64 -23.17 -13.55
CA ASN A 72 -10.67 -22.41 -12.83
C ASN A 72 -10.16 -21.82 -11.49
N VAL A 73 -8.86 -21.75 -11.27
CA VAL A 73 -8.27 -21.08 -10.11
C VAL A 73 -7.89 -19.65 -10.48
N SER A 74 -8.62 -18.69 -9.93
CA SER A 74 -8.35 -17.26 -10.02
C SER A 74 -7.43 -16.83 -8.89
N ILE A 75 -6.30 -16.22 -9.24
CA ILE A 75 -5.26 -15.83 -8.29
C ILE A 75 -5.33 -14.34 -8.00
N ALA A 76 -5.16 -13.98 -6.73
CA ALA A 76 -4.96 -12.61 -6.30
C ALA A 76 -3.62 -12.46 -5.54
N PRO A 77 -2.50 -12.17 -6.22
CA PRO A 77 -1.24 -11.83 -5.58
C PRO A 77 -1.38 -10.62 -4.65
N CYS A 78 -0.79 -10.74 -3.45
CA CYS A 78 -0.78 -9.68 -2.47
C CYS A 78 0.51 -8.86 -2.61
N LEU A 79 0.39 -7.59 -3.00
CA LEU A 79 1.51 -6.71 -3.33
C LEU A 79 1.61 -5.56 -2.34
N HIS A 80 2.83 -5.23 -1.92
CA HIS A 80 3.12 -4.17 -0.94
C HIS A 80 3.42 -2.85 -1.65
N THR A 81 2.50 -2.39 -2.50
CA THR A 81 2.69 -1.22 -3.37
C THR A 81 3.02 0.07 -2.62
N CYS A 82 2.57 0.21 -1.38
CA CYS A 82 2.89 1.35 -0.53
C CYS A 82 4.39 1.52 -0.19
N TYR A 83 5.18 0.46 -0.32
CA TYR A 83 6.63 0.52 -0.08
C TYR A 83 7.46 0.72 -1.36
N TYR A 84 6.86 0.65 -2.55
CA TYR A 84 7.61 0.67 -3.81
C TYR A 84 8.45 1.93 -4.04
N PRO A 85 8.04 3.13 -3.64
CA PRO A 85 8.87 4.32 -3.82
C PRO A 85 10.18 4.27 -3.04
N VAL A 86 10.18 3.61 -1.88
CA VAL A 86 11.29 3.67 -0.91
C VAL A 86 12.00 2.34 -0.69
N HIS A 87 11.49 1.23 -1.23
CA HIS A 87 12.04 -0.11 -1.03
C HIS A 87 12.15 -0.89 -2.34
N ALA A 88 13.21 -0.60 -3.10
CA ALA A 88 13.43 -1.19 -4.43
C ALA A 88 13.49 -2.72 -4.41
N GLU A 89 14.15 -3.33 -3.42
CA GLU A 89 14.27 -4.79 -3.30
C GLU A 89 12.92 -5.46 -3.04
N MET A 90 12.05 -4.86 -2.21
CA MET A 90 10.69 -5.37 -1.98
C MET A 90 9.85 -5.27 -3.25
N ARG A 91 9.94 -4.14 -3.95
CA ARG A 91 9.30 -3.96 -5.25
C ARG A 91 9.73 -5.02 -6.25
N GLU A 92 11.03 -5.29 -6.34
CA GLU A 92 11.56 -6.31 -7.23
C GLU A 92 11.07 -7.70 -6.85
N ASN A 93 11.09 -8.06 -5.56
CA ASN A 93 10.57 -9.32 -5.05
C ASN A 93 9.07 -9.49 -5.39
N ASP A 94 8.26 -8.49 -5.11
CA ASP A 94 6.81 -8.52 -5.41
C ASP A 94 6.57 -8.65 -6.91
N LEU A 95 7.23 -7.86 -7.73
CA LEU A 95 7.07 -7.91 -9.18
C LEU A 95 7.58 -9.21 -9.79
N LYS A 96 8.56 -9.88 -9.18
CA LYS A 96 9.06 -11.19 -9.63
C LYS A 96 7.98 -12.26 -9.53
N PHE A 97 7.35 -12.44 -8.37
CA PHE A 97 6.29 -13.44 -8.25
C PHE A 97 5.00 -13.02 -8.94
N TYR A 98 4.70 -11.73 -9.03
CA TYR A 98 3.58 -11.21 -9.81
C TYR A 98 3.70 -11.62 -11.30
N ARG A 99 4.87 -11.41 -11.92
CA ARG A 99 5.13 -11.82 -13.31
C ARG A 99 5.03 -13.33 -13.48
N ALA A 100 5.59 -14.10 -12.53
CA ALA A 100 5.50 -15.56 -12.56
C ALA A 100 4.03 -16.06 -12.49
N TRP A 101 3.17 -15.37 -11.74
CA TRP A 101 1.74 -15.67 -11.74
C TRP A 101 1.05 -15.31 -13.06
N ARG A 102 1.42 -14.19 -13.69
CA ARG A 102 0.88 -13.82 -15.02
C ARG A 102 1.21 -14.87 -16.09
N GLU A 103 2.37 -15.47 -16.02
CA GLU A 103 2.76 -16.53 -16.95
C GLU A 103 2.04 -17.86 -16.67
N LYS A 104 1.68 -18.12 -15.42
CA LYS A 104 1.15 -19.40 -14.98
C LYS A 104 -0.37 -19.44 -14.88
N ALA A 105 -1.02 -18.35 -14.50
CA ALA A 105 -2.46 -18.30 -14.31
C ALA A 105 -3.20 -18.26 -15.65
N THR A 106 -4.22 -19.13 -15.81
CA THR A 106 -5.10 -19.19 -17.00
C THR A 106 -6.47 -18.56 -16.74
N ALA A 107 -6.89 -18.48 -15.49
CA ALA A 107 -8.10 -17.78 -15.05
C ALA A 107 -7.86 -16.26 -14.90
N PRO A 108 -8.93 -15.45 -14.85
CA PRO A 108 -8.81 -14.02 -14.57
C PRO A 108 -8.01 -13.76 -13.28
N MET A 109 -7.04 -12.87 -13.35
CA MET A 109 -6.21 -12.50 -12.21
C MET A 109 -6.71 -11.19 -11.60
N PHE A 110 -6.75 -11.17 -10.28
CA PHE A 110 -7.02 -9.99 -9.46
C PHE A 110 -5.79 -9.65 -8.62
N LEU A 111 -5.82 -8.55 -7.90
CA LEU A 111 -4.76 -8.19 -6.96
C LEU A 111 -5.34 -7.84 -5.60
N TRP A 112 -4.52 -8.10 -4.58
CA TRP A 112 -4.69 -7.55 -3.25
C TRP A 112 -3.54 -6.57 -3.02
N VAL A 113 -3.85 -5.28 -2.89
CA VAL A 113 -2.85 -4.22 -2.72
C VAL A 113 -2.99 -3.57 -1.35
N TYR A 114 -1.86 -3.15 -0.80
CA TYR A 114 -1.82 -2.50 0.51
C TYR A 114 -1.52 -1.02 0.36
N TYR A 115 -2.46 -0.21 0.84
CA TYR A 115 -2.32 1.23 0.97
C TYR A 115 -2.50 1.57 2.45
N HIS A 116 -1.39 1.59 3.19
CA HIS A 116 -1.44 1.87 4.62
C HIS A 116 -1.20 3.35 4.89
N HIS A 117 -2.26 4.01 5.26
CA HIS A 117 -2.23 5.34 5.81
C HIS A 117 -3.03 5.32 7.14
N PRO A 118 -2.41 5.39 8.31
CA PRO A 118 -0.98 5.55 8.58
C PRO A 118 -0.14 4.31 8.25
N MET A 119 1.22 4.48 8.21
CA MET A 119 2.17 3.38 8.00
C MET A 119 1.85 2.16 8.88
N GLU A 120 1.99 0.95 8.33
CA GLU A 120 1.67 -0.32 9.02
C GLU A 120 2.24 -0.44 10.44
N PRO A 121 3.51 -0.06 10.75
CA PRO A 121 4.01 -0.08 12.12
C PRO A 121 3.26 0.84 13.07
N ALA A 122 2.78 1.98 12.58
CA ALA A 122 1.99 2.90 13.38
C ALA A 122 0.60 2.35 13.70
N LEU A 123 -0.02 1.62 12.75
CA LEU A 123 -1.29 0.92 12.97
C LEU A 123 -1.15 -0.17 14.05
N ILE A 124 -0.11 -0.98 13.95
CA ILE A 124 0.14 -2.08 14.90
C ILE A 124 0.40 -1.55 16.31
N ASP A 125 1.29 -0.56 16.43
CA ASP A 125 1.73 -0.01 17.71
C ASP A 125 0.89 1.17 18.20
N LYS A 126 -0.15 1.55 17.44
CA LYS A 126 -1.13 2.60 17.78
C LYS A 126 -0.50 3.96 18.10
N TRP A 127 0.41 4.43 17.26
CA TRP A 127 0.99 5.76 17.39
C TRP A 127 0.71 6.62 16.15
N LYS A 128 0.80 7.94 16.28
CA LYS A 128 0.54 8.88 15.19
C LYS A 128 1.80 9.05 14.35
N CYS A 129 1.70 8.72 13.06
CA CYS A 129 2.81 8.81 12.10
C CYS A 129 2.67 10.01 11.16
N PHE A 130 3.75 10.26 10.42
CA PHE A 130 3.70 11.12 9.24
C PHE A 130 2.89 10.44 8.13
N PRO A 131 1.99 11.16 7.44
CA PRO A 131 1.16 10.57 6.39
C PRO A 131 1.96 10.06 5.19
N HIS A 132 1.50 8.96 4.60
CA HIS A 132 1.94 8.50 3.30
C HIS A 132 0.89 8.89 2.25
N VAL A 133 1.25 9.76 1.33
CA VAL A 133 0.48 10.11 0.13
C VAL A 133 1.28 9.64 -1.06
N LEU A 134 0.69 8.82 -1.94
CA LEU A 134 1.39 8.10 -3.01
C LEU A 134 0.61 8.17 -4.34
N VAL A 135 0.01 9.31 -4.65
CA VAL A 135 -0.96 9.44 -5.74
C VAL A 135 -0.38 9.12 -7.11
N HIS A 136 0.81 9.61 -7.44
CA HIS A 136 1.46 9.33 -8.71
C HIS A 136 1.95 7.88 -8.80
N GLN A 137 2.55 7.38 -7.72
CA GLN A 137 3.00 5.99 -7.64
C GLN A 137 1.83 5.00 -7.79
N THR A 138 0.70 5.31 -7.16
CA THR A 138 -0.54 4.52 -7.27
C THR A 138 -1.04 4.52 -8.72
N ALA A 139 -1.09 5.68 -9.37
CA ALA A 139 -1.51 5.78 -10.77
C ALA A 139 -0.61 4.98 -11.72
N GLU A 140 0.70 5.03 -11.53
CA GLU A 140 1.65 4.23 -12.33
C GLU A 140 1.45 2.72 -12.14
N ALA A 141 1.27 2.29 -10.87
CA ALA A 141 0.99 0.90 -10.56
C ALA A 141 -0.32 0.41 -11.22
N MET A 142 -1.39 1.22 -11.16
CA MET A 142 -2.67 0.91 -11.81
C MET A 142 -2.51 0.76 -13.32
N ARG A 143 -1.81 1.67 -13.98
CA ARG A 143 -1.53 1.58 -15.43
C ARG A 143 -0.78 0.31 -15.80
N MET A 144 0.18 -0.09 -14.99
CA MET A 144 0.91 -1.35 -15.20
C MET A 144 -0.04 -2.54 -15.08
N PHE A 145 -0.87 -2.62 -14.04
CA PHE A 145 -1.79 -3.73 -13.80
C PHE A 145 -2.88 -3.83 -14.87
N ILE A 146 -3.42 -2.70 -15.32
CA ILE A 146 -4.42 -2.65 -16.41
C ILE A 146 -3.81 -3.16 -17.72
N ARG A 147 -2.62 -2.67 -18.11
CA ARG A 147 -1.89 -3.12 -19.29
C ARG A 147 -1.60 -4.61 -19.23
N ASP A 148 -1.37 -5.13 -18.04
CA ASP A 148 -1.08 -6.53 -17.79
C ASP A 148 -2.33 -7.43 -17.75
N GLY A 149 -3.52 -6.86 -17.92
CA GLY A 149 -4.78 -7.61 -18.00
C GLY A 149 -5.38 -8.02 -16.65
N VAL A 150 -4.92 -7.42 -15.55
CA VAL A 150 -5.56 -7.58 -14.23
C VAL A 150 -7.00 -7.10 -14.29
N ARG A 151 -7.93 -7.88 -13.74
CA ARG A 151 -9.38 -7.64 -13.86
C ARG A 151 -9.96 -6.79 -12.74
N GLY A 152 -9.26 -6.64 -11.66
CA GLY A 152 -9.69 -5.83 -10.53
C GLY A 152 -8.72 -5.92 -9.36
N ILE A 153 -8.91 -5.03 -8.42
CA ILE A 153 -8.12 -4.94 -7.19
C ILE A 153 -9.02 -4.98 -5.98
N PHE A 154 -8.54 -5.68 -4.94
CA PHE A 154 -8.98 -5.47 -3.57
C PHE A 154 -7.95 -4.59 -2.88
N GLU A 155 -8.42 -3.48 -2.37
CA GLU A 155 -7.61 -2.53 -1.62
C GLU A 155 -7.71 -2.84 -0.13
N CYS A 156 -6.57 -3.04 0.50
CA CYS A 156 -6.47 -3.29 1.94
C CYS A 156 -5.75 -2.13 2.62
N GLY A 157 -6.44 -1.49 3.52
CA GLY A 157 -5.98 -0.30 4.23
C GLY A 157 -6.84 0.93 3.90
N GLU A 158 -6.56 2.02 4.59
CA GLU A 158 -7.24 3.27 4.34
C GLU A 158 -6.42 4.09 3.33
N GLN A 159 -6.99 4.33 2.15
CA GLN A 159 -6.48 5.30 1.20
C GLN A 159 -7.00 6.70 1.51
N ASP A 160 -6.21 7.69 1.14
CA ASP A 160 -6.66 9.07 1.06
C ASP A 160 -7.67 9.25 -0.10
N GLN A 161 -8.59 10.18 0.04
CA GLN A 161 -9.63 10.42 -0.97
C GLN A 161 -9.05 10.84 -2.32
N LEU A 162 -7.92 11.56 -2.34
CA LEU A 162 -7.24 11.91 -3.57
C LEU A 162 -6.72 10.67 -4.31
N GLU A 163 -6.08 9.75 -3.59
CA GLU A 163 -5.56 8.51 -4.18
C GLU A 163 -6.69 7.65 -4.73
N GLN A 164 -7.78 7.49 -3.97
CA GLN A 164 -8.96 6.78 -4.44
C GLN A 164 -9.57 7.42 -5.70
N TYR A 165 -9.70 8.75 -5.71
CA TYR A 165 -10.22 9.46 -6.86
C TYR A 165 -9.37 9.23 -8.11
N VAL A 166 -8.06 9.41 -8.01
CA VAL A 166 -7.15 9.21 -9.13
C VAL A 166 -7.11 7.75 -9.57
N MET A 167 -7.08 6.81 -8.62
CA MET A 167 -7.07 5.38 -8.91
C MET A 167 -8.30 4.96 -9.73
N VAL A 168 -9.50 5.35 -9.31
CA VAL A 168 -10.75 5.01 -10.03
C VAL A 168 -10.76 5.62 -11.43
N LYS A 169 -10.33 6.87 -11.58
CA LYS A 169 -10.26 7.54 -12.88
C LYS A 169 -9.24 6.90 -13.83
N VAL A 170 -8.07 6.51 -13.31
CA VAL A 170 -7.04 5.81 -14.10
C VAL A 170 -7.48 4.39 -14.46
N TRP A 171 -8.28 3.75 -13.61
CA TRP A 171 -8.83 2.42 -13.91
C TRP A 171 -9.87 2.50 -15.04
N ASP A 172 -10.66 3.55 -15.07
CA ASP A 172 -11.63 3.83 -16.15
C ASP A 172 -10.93 4.25 -17.46
N ASP A 173 -10.00 5.21 -17.38
CA ASP A 173 -9.16 5.65 -18.49
C ASP A 173 -7.66 5.63 -18.13
N PRO A 174 -6.90 4.59 -18.53
CA PRO A 174 -5.47 4.50 -18.26
C PRO A 174 -4.61 5.63 -18.88
N LYS A 175 -5.17 6.39 -19.82
CA LYS A 175 -4.51 7.53 -20.46
C LYS A 175 -4.80 8.85 -19.77
N ALA A 176 -5.68 8.87 -18.77
CA ALA A 176 -6.03 10.09 -18.04
C ALA A 176 -4.78 10.84 -17.54
N ASN A 177 -4.80 12.15 -17.65
CA ASN A 177 -3.72 12.99 -17.14
C ASN A 177 -3.85 13.09 -15.61
N VAL A 178 -2.92 12.47 -14.88
CA VAL A 178 -2.94 12.41 -13.40
C VAL A 178 -2.86 13.80 -12.78
N ASP A 179 -1.96 14.66 -13.27
CA ASP A 179 -1.86 16.04 -12.77
C ASP A 179 -3.16 16.82 -12.99
N GLY A 180 -3.79 16.62 -14.16
CA GLY A 180 -5.09 17.21 -14.46
C GLY A 180 -6.19 16.70 -13.53
N LEU A 181 -6.17 15.43 -13.14
CA LEU A 181 -7.12 14.85 -12.16
C LEU A 181 -6.87 15.42 -10.76
N ILE A 182 -5.61 15.60 -10.37
CA ILE A 182 -5.24 16.23 -9.10
C ILE A 182 -5.75 17.68 -9.08
N ASP A 183 -5.51 18.45 -10.14
CA ASP A 183 -6.00 19.83 -10.26
C ASP A 183 -7.55 19.88 -10.20
N GLU A 184 -8.22 18.98 -10.89
CA GLU A 184 -9.68 18.86 -10.85
C GLU A 184 -10.18 18.57 -9.44
N PHE A 185 -9.58 17.60 -8.72
CA PHE A 185 -9.95 17.23 -7.36
C PHE A 185 -9.86 18.43 -6.42
N PHE A 186 -8.72 19.10 -6.38
CA PHE A 186 -8.53 20.23 -5.45
C PHE A 186 -9.40 21.42 -5.79
N ARG A 187 -9.58 21.73 -7.07
CA ARG A 187 -10.47 22.80 -7.54
C ARG A 187 -11.93 22.55 -7.18
N LEU A 188 -12.42 21.33 -7.42
CA LEU A 188 -13.82 21.00 -7.15
C LEU A 188 -14.12 20.77 -5.68
N TYR A 189 -13.17 20.22 -4.94
CA TYR A 189 -13.38 19.85 -3.54
C TYR A 189 -13.11 21.03 -2.59
N PHE A 190 -12.06 21.79 -2.81
CA PHE A 190 -11.63 22.88 -1.93
C PHE A 190 -11.87 24.30 -2.48
N GLY A 191 -12.34 24.45 -3.72
CA GLY A 191 -12.62 25.75 -4.32
C GLY A 191 -11.45 26.72 -4.25
N ALA A 192 -11.64 27.89 -3.65
CA ALA A 192 -10.61 28.90 -3.50
C ALA A 192 -9.40 28.45 -2.63
N ALA A 193 -9.60 27.49 -1.72
CA ALA A 193 -8.55 26.87 -0.92
C ALA A 193 -7.80 25.74 -1.66
N GLY A 194 -8.17 25.43 -2.90
CA GLY A 194 -7.64 24.29 -3.65
C GLY A 194 -6.14 24.31 -3.87
N GLU A 195 -5.57 25.45 -4.25
CA GLU A 195 -4.14 25.54 -4.54
C GLU A 195 -3.24 25.30 -3.32
N PRO A 196 -3.43 25.92 -2.14
CA PRO A 196 -2.62 25.59 -0.98
C PRO A 196 -2.85 24.16 -0.48
N MET A 197 -4.07 23.62 -0.58
CA MET A 197 -4.33 22.22 -0.25
C MET A 197 -3.63 21.25 -1.20
N LYS A 198 -3.63 21.52 -2.50
CA LYS A 198 -2.86 20.73 -3.48
C LYS A 198 -1.37 20.72 -3.16
N ARG A 199 -0.80 21.89 -2.92
CA ARG A 199 0.62 22.01 -2.53
C ARG A 199 0.94 21.24 -1.24
N PHE A 200 0.06 21.28 -0.25
CA PHE A 200 0.19 20.49 0.97
C PHE A 200 0.28 19.00 0.67
N TYR A 201 -0.62 18.46 -0.15
CA TYR A 201 -0.64 17.05 -0.51
C TYR A 201 0.56 16.61 -1.35
N LEU A 202 0.90 17.36 -2.37
CA LEU A 202 2.06 17.04 -3.22
C LEU A 202 3.36 17.11 -2.42
N ARG A 203 3.44 18.00 -1.43
CA ARG A 203 4.60 18.05 -0.54
C ARG A 203 4.67 16.85 0.39
N LEU A 204 3.54 16.33 0.88
CA LEU A 204 3.51 15.07 1.62
C LEU A 204 4.00 13.90 0.76
N GLU A 205 3.55 13.79 -0.49
CA GLU A 205 4.00 12.76 -1.42
C GLU A 205 5.50 12.86 -1.71
N GLU A 206 6.01 14.04 -2.03
CA GLU A 206 7.43 14.26 -2.27
C GLU A 206 8.28 13.81 -1.07
N ILE A 207 7.89 14.19 0.14
CA ILE A 207 8.59 13.79 1.37
C ILE A 207 8.50 12.27 1.58
N ALA A 208 7.34 11.66 1.39
CA ALA A 208 7.11 10.24 1.61
C ALA A 208 7.83 9.36 0.57
N CYS A 209 8.00 9.83 -0.66
CA CYS A 209 8.63 9.09 -1.75
C CYS A 209 10.16 9.28 -1.83
N ASP A 210 10.73 10.24 -1.09
CA ASP A 210 12.17 10.47 -1.10
C ASP A 210 12.91 9.41 -0.29
N GLN A 211 13.66 8.56 -0.98
CA GLN A 211 14.46 7.48 -0.40
C GLN A 211 15.49 7.97 0.63
N ALA A 212 15.99 9.20 0.50
CA ALA A 212 16.96 9.78 1.43
C ALA A 212 16.40 9.93 2.86
N ASN A 213 15.09 9.95 3.02
CA ASN A 213 14.42 10.02 4.31
C ASN A 213 14.42 8.70 5.08
N TYR A 214 14.81 7.59 4.44
CA TYR A 214 14.77 6.26 5.05
C TYR A 214 16.16 5.70 5.29
N PRO A 215 16.37 4.92 6.39
CA PRO A 215 17.67 4.30 6.65
C PRO A 215 17.93 3.17 5.65
N ALA A 216 19.17 3.08 5.17
CA ALA A 216 19.62 1.98 4.34
C ALA A 216 20.46 0.98 5.18
N PRO A 217 20.33 -0.34 4.99
CA PRO A 217 19.33 -1.02 4.15
C PRO A 217 17.91 -0.94 4.78
N TYR A 218 16.91 -0.70 3.92
CA TYR A 218 15.53 -0.65 4.36
C TYR A 218 14.96 -2.07 4.45
N HIS A 219 14.93 -2.62 5.64
CA HIS A 219 14.28 -3.91 5.92
C HIS A 219 13.00 -3.67 6.73
N ARG A 220 11.90 -4.23 6.30
CA ARG A 220 10.52 -3.91 6.67
C ARG A 220 10.23 -3.77 8.18
N ARG A 221 10.94 -4.45 9.06
CA ARG A 221 10.67 -4.44 10.51
C ARG A 221 11.93 -4.49 11.38
N ASP A 222 13.06 -4.86 10.83
CA ASP A 222 14.19 -5.24 11.64
C ASP A 222 15.07 -4.03 11.99
N GLY A 223 14.96 -3.60 13.25
CA GLY A 223 15.85 -2.62 13.83
C GLY A 223 15.61 -1.16 13.44
N ILE A 224 14.53 -0.84 12.70
CA ILE A 224 14.21 0.54 12.32
C ILE A 224 13.34 1.18 13.40
N ASP A 225 13.81 2.29 13.93
CA ASP A 225 12.98 3.17 14.76
C ASP A 225 12.07 4.03 13.86
N TRP A 226 10.88 3.49 13.55
CA TRP A 226 9.90 4.14 12.69
C TRP A 226 9.39 5.47 13.24
N LYS A 227 9.37 5.65 14.56
CA LYS A 227 9.01 6.93 15.17
C LYS A 227 10.06 7.99 14.89
N LYS A 228 11.33 7.58 14.92
CA LYS A 228 12.45 8.44 14.54
C LYS A 228 12.40 8.80 13.05
N VAL A 229 12.12 7.85 12.16
CA VAL A 229 11.92 8.12 10.72
C VAL A 229 10.79 9.12 10.54
N ALA A 230 9.62 8.89 11.13
CA ALA A 230 8.46 9.75 10.99
C ALA A 230 8.72 11.20 11.43
N TRP A 231 9.46 11.41 12.54
CA TRP A 231 9.50 12.73 13.17
C TRP A 231 10.86 13.43 13.14
N GLU A 232 11.95 12.73 12.80
CA GLU A 232 13.26 13.35 12.59
C GLU A 232 13.67 13.40 11.11
N ARG A 233 12.99 12.63 10.23
CA ARG A 233 13.30 12.58 8.80
C ARG A 233 12.15 13.03 7.90
N LEU A 234 10.93 12.52 8.12
CA LEU A 234 9.76 12.93 7.32
C LEU A 234 9.17 14.25 7.83
N GLY A 235 8.69 14.28 9.07
CA GLY A 235 8.06 15.44 9.72
C GLY A 235 9.06 16.27 10.53
N THR A 236 10.15 16.76 9.91
CA THR A 236 11.11 17.67 10.57
C THR A 236 10.43 18.97 10.97
N LEU A 237 11.05 19.76 11.86
CA LEU A 237 10.48 21.05 12.29
C LEU A 237 10.22 21.96 11.09
N GLU A 238 11.21 22.12 10.23
CA GLU A 238 11.12 22.94 9.03
C GLU A 238 9.97 22.53 8.10
N ARG A 239 9.85 21.22 7.82
CA ARG A 239 8.75 20.68 6.98
C ARG A 239 7.38 20.87 7.63
N MET A 240 7.29 20.71 8.96
CA MET A 240 6.05 20.97 9.68
C MET A 240 5.66 22.45 9.64
N GLU A 241 6.62 23.36 9.72
CA GLU A 241 6.37 24.81 9.58
C GLU A 241 5.89 25.16 8.17
N GLU A 242 6.54 24.61 7.13
CA GLU A 242 6.13 24.72 5.72
C GLU A 242 4.70 24.22 5.51
N LEU A 243 4.40 23.00 5.94
CA LEU A 243 3.08 22.39 5.79
C LEU A 243 2.00 23.13 6.58
N GLY A 244 2.32 23.61 7.79
CA GLY A 244 1.42 24.42 8.60
C GLY A 244 1.05 25.75 7.97
N ALA A 245 2.02 26.40 7.29
CA ALA A 245 1.76 27.62 6.54
C ALA A 245 0.77 27.41 5.37
N LEU A 246 0.84 26.26 4.69
CA LEU A 246 -0.10 25.90 3.62
C LEU A 246 -1.52 25.67 4.15
N ILE A 247 -1.67 24.99 5.28
CA ILE A 247 -2.98 24.82 5.93
C ILE A 247 -3.55 26.19 6.36
N ALA A 248 -2.74 27.05 6.99
CA ALA A 248 -3.18 28.38 7.38
C ALA A 248 -3.57 29.25 6.18
N GLN A 249 -2.90 29.10 5.05
CA GLN A 249 -3.28 29.75 3.79
C GLN A 249 -4.61 29.24 3.26
N ALA A 250 -4.83 27.92 3.28
CA ALA A 250 -6.07 27.31 2.86
C ALA A 250 -7.26 27.79 3.71
N GLU A 251 -7.12 27.87 5.03
CA GLU A 251 -8.14 28.41 5.93
C GLU A 251 -8.53 29.86 5.61
N LYS A 252 -7.56 30.69 5.26
CA LYS A 252 -7.82 32.10 4.88
C LYS A 252 -8.56 32.20 3.55
N LEU A 253 -8.30 31.31 2.61
CA LEU A 253 -8.90 31.33 1.27
C LEU A 253 -10.25 30.63 1.20
N ALA A 254 -10.57 29.75 2.13
CA ALA A 254 -11.88 29.09 2.21
C ALA A 254 -12.97 30.11 2.57
N VAL A 255 -13.79 30.50 1.59
CA VAL A 255 -14.84 31.53 1.77
C VAL A 255 -16.21 30.90 1.95
N ALA A 256 -16.57 29.94 1.09
CA ALA A 256 -17.84 29.25 1.14
C ALA A 256 -17.90 28.24 2.28
N ASP A 257 -19.08 28.02 2.87
CA ASP A 257 -19.25 27.10 4.00
C ASP A 257 -18.81 25.65 3.68
N PRO A 258 -19.10 25.06 2.51
CA PRO A 258 -18.59 23.73 2.16
C PRO A 258 -17.05 23.67 2.13
N GLU A 259 -16.39 24.71 1.61
CA GLU A 259 -14.93 24.81 1.56
C GLU A 259 -14.34 24.88 2.99
N LYS A 260 -14.90 25.73 3.83
CA LYS A 260 -14.47 25.86 5.24
C LYS A 260 -14.59 24.54 6.00
N GLN A 261 -15.73 23.83 5.81
CA GLN A 261 -15.95 22.54 6.45
C GLN A 261 -14.94 21.50 5.99
N ARG A 262 -14.64 21.47 4.69
CA ARG A 262 -13.67 20.53 4.11
C ARG A 262 -12.25 20.81 4.56
N VAL A 263 -11.83 22.07 4.54
CA VAL A 263 -10.51 22.46 5.06
C VAL A 263 -10.40 22.13 6.56
N ALA A 264 -11.43 22.42 7.36
CA ALA A 264 -11.45 22.10 8.79
C ALA A 264 -11.38 20.58 9.04
N LEU A 265 -12.07 19.78 8.23
CA LEU A 265 -12.02 18.31 8.32
C LEU A 265 -10.60 17.81 8.07
N TRP A 266 -9.96 18.25 7.00
CA TRP A 266 -8.59 17.86 6.64
C TRP A 266 -7.57 18.36 7.65
N ARG A 267 -7.71 19.61 8.11
CA ARG A 267 -6.89 20.11 9.22
C ARG A 267 -6.95 19.15 10.42
N LYS A 268 -8.14 18.76 10.84
CA LYS A 268 -8.33 17.86 11.99
C LYS A 268 -7.78 16.46 11.72
N ALA A 269 -8.07 15.89 10.53
CA ALA A 269 -7.73 14.51 10.20
C ALA A 269 -6.24 14.29 9.90
N LEU A 270 -5.57 15.25 9.26
CA LEU A 270 -4.17 15.14 8.85
C LEU A 270 -3.25 16.06 9.65
N TRP A 271 -3.50 17.37 9.63
CA TRP A 271 -2.57 18.33 10.21
C TRP A 271 -2.49 18.21 11.74
N GLU A 272 -3.60 18.19 12.43
CA GLU A 272 -3.62 18.04 13.90
C GLU A 272 -3.11 16.64 14.33
N TRP A 273 -3.36 15.61 13.53
CA TRP A 273 -2.79 14.29 13.71
C TRP A 273 -1.25 14.35 13.67
N MET A 274 -0.69 15.01 12.67
CA MET A 274 0.76 15.19 12.51
C MET A 274 1.35 16.00 13.68
N CYS A 275 0.73 17.12 14.06
CA CYS A 275 1.16 17.93 15.19
C CYS A 275 1.21 17.13 16.49
N GLN A 276 0.15 16.40 16.79
CA GLN A 276 0.07 15.54 17.98
C GLN A 276 1.10 14.42 17.97
N GLY A 277 1.31 13.77 16.81
CA GLY A 277 2.33 12.71 16.67
C GLY A 277 3.74 13.21 16.94
N ARG A 278 4.08 14.37 16.38
CA ARG A 278 5.37 15.00 16.62
C ARG A 278 5.56 15.45 18.06
N GLU A 279 4.53 16.01 18.67
CA GLU A 279 4.56 16.42 20.09
C GLU A 279 4.77 15.19 21.01
N GLN A 280 4.02 14.11 20.79
CA GLN A 280 4.18 12.86 21.55
C GLN A 280 5.59 12.29 21.39
N TYR A 281 6.16 12.34 20.19
CA TYR A 281 7.53 11.90 19.95
C TYR A 281 8.54 12.75 20.76
N ARG A 282 8.44 14.07 20.70
CA ARG A 282 9.33 14.97 21.44
C ARG A 282 9.24 14.79 22.96
N ALA A 283 8.04 14.66 23.50
CA ALA A 283 7.82 14.39 24.92
C ALA A 283 8.50 13.10 25.38
N ALA A 284 8.40 12.04 24.56
CA ALA A 284 9.05 10.77 24.85
C ALA A 284 10.59 10.83 24.78
N GLN A 285 11.17 11.71 23.97
CA GLN A 285 12.62 11.90 23.94
C GLN A 285 13.12 12.70 25.15
N GLY A 286 12.36 13.72 25.60
CA GLY A 286 12.70 14.50 26.80
C GLY A 286 12.71 13.66 28.09
N GLN A 287 11.90 12.61 28.15
CA GLN A 287 11.88 11.67 29.30
C GLN A 287 13.04 10.67 29.30
N LYS A 288 13.66 10.40 28.16
CA LYS A 288 14.83 9.51 28.06
C LYS A 288 16.16 10.19 28.40
N GLY A 289 16.17 11.53 28.47
CA GLY A 289 17.34 12.34 28.78
C GLY A 289 17.44 12.78 30.25
N GLN A 290 16.50 12.36 31.10
CA GLN A 290 16.52 12.50 32.56
C GLN A 290 16.81 11.13 33.22
#